data_a7dddb8b60e111f4b00e8fcf023686dd
#
_entry.id   a7dddb8b60e111f4b00e8fcf023686dd
#
_cell.length_a   1.000
_cell.length_b   1.000
_cell.length_c   1.000
_cell.angle_alpha   90.00
_cell.angle_beta   90.00
_cell.angle_gamma   90.00
#
_symmetry.space_group_name_H-M   'P 1'
#
loop_
_entity.id
_entity.type
_entity.pdbx_description
1 polymer ?
#
loop_
_entity_poly.entity_id
_entity_poly.type
_entity_poly.pdbx_seq_one_letter_code
_entity_poly.pdbx_strand_id
1 'polypeptide(L)'
;MTETNKGVERHLLASNADLFARREQAVARGVGNMHKLFVERARNAEVWDVEGKRYIDFAGGIGVLNTGHCHPKILAAVEEQMRRFTHTCFQVVLYESYIELAERLNALAPGDATKKTLFLTSGAEAVENAIKIARAYTGRPGVIAFNGGYHGRTLMTLGLTGKVAPYKIGFGPFPGEIYHAPFPIEVHGITVE
;
A
#
# COMPACT_ATOMS: atom_id res chain seq x y z
N MET A 1 11.00 -14.73 -39.53
CA MET A 1 11.99 -15.29 -38.58
C MET A 1 11.34 -15.27 -37.23
N THR A 2 11.03 -16.44 -36.75
CA THR A 2 10.20 -16.74 -35.59
C THR A 2 11.08 -16.79 -34.35
N GLU A 3 11.12 -15.74 -33.55
CA GLU A 3 11.56 -15.86 -32.15
C GLU A 3 10.35 -16.21 -31.29
N THR A 4 10.19 -17.47 -31.12
CA THR A 4 9.16 -18.13 -30.32
C THR A 4 9.40 -17.89 -28.84
N ASN A 5 8.46 -17.29 -28.27
CA ASN A 5 7.76 -17.37 -26.99
C ASN A 5 8.24 -18.53 -26.05
N LYS A 6 9.51 -18.53 -25.66
CA LYS A 6 10.08 -19.49 -24.67
C LYS A 6 9.94 -19.04 -23.22
N GLY A 7 9.34 -17.86 -22.97
CA GLY A 7 9.19 -17.30 -21.62
C GLY A 7 7.93 -17.73 -20.86
N VAL A 8 6.87 -18.16 -21.56
CA VAL A 8 5.55 -18.41 -20.97
C VAL A 8 5.36 -19.85 -20.51
N GLU A 9 6.05 -20.82 -21.13
CA GLU A 9 5.87 -22.24 -20.80
C GLU A 9 6.54 -22.70 -19.50
N ARG A 10 7.49 -21.95 -18.93
CA ARG A 10 8.19 -22.36 -17.70
C ARG A 10 7.41 -22.13 -16.40
N HIS A 11 6.34 -21.33 -16.40
CA HIS A 11 5.56 -21.06 -15.20
C HIS A 11 4.44 -22.07 -14.92
N LEU A 12 4.08 -22.91 -15.88
CA LEU A 12 2.93 -23.83 -15.76
C LEU A 12 3.23 -25.15 -15.01
N LEU A 13 4.43 -25.34 -14.46
CA LEU A 13 4.83 -26.60 -13.81
C LEU A 13 5.45 -26.45 -12.40
N ALA A 14 5.53 -25.25 -11.84
CA ALA A 14 6.11 -25.08 -10.52
C ALA A 14 5.03 -25.21 -9.43
N SER A 15 5.22 -26.10 -8.47
CA SER A 15 4.35 -26.24 -7.30
C SER A 15 4.50 -25.05 -6.34
N ASN A 16 3.54 -24.89 -5.43
CA ASN A 16 3.65 -23.95 -4.31
C ASN A 16 4.95 -24.18 -3.50
N ALA A 17 5.33 -25.43 -3.31
CA ALA A 17 6.56 -25.81 -2.58
C ALA A 17 7.83 -25.36 -3.32
N ASP A 18 7.91 -25.60 -4.64
CA ASP A 18 9.04 -25.18 -5.46
C ASP A 18 9.21 -23.66 -5.47
N LEU A 19 8.13 -22.94 -5.63
CA LEU A 19 8.12 -21.48 -5.60
C LEU A 19 8.50 -20.94 -4.22
N PHE A 20 8.08 -21.60 -3.16
CA PHE A 20 8.44 -21.18 -1.81
C PHE A 20 9.92 -21.42 -1.54
N ALA A 21 10.51 -22.54 -1.99
CA ALA A 21 11.96 -22.77 -1.90
C ALA A 21 12.78 -21.71 -2.67
N ARG A 22 12.35 -21.33 -3.87
CA ARG A 22 12.95 -20.22 -4.63
C ARG A 22 12.81 -18.88 -3.90
N ARG A 23 11.67 -18.62 -3.29
CA ARG A 23 11.43 -17.42 -2.48
C ARG A 23 12.38 -17.34 -1.30
N GLU A 24 12.63 -18.44 -0.59
CA GLU A 24 13.56 -18.47 0.55
C GLU A 24 14.98 -18.11 0.16
N GLN A 25 15.40 -18.44 -1.05
CA GLN A 25 16.72 -18.08 -1.58
C GLN A 25 16.81 -16.64 -2.08
N ALA A 26 15.74 -16.12 -2.69
CA ALA A 26 15.77 -14.85 -3.42
C ALA A 26 15.21 -13.65 -2.65
N VAL A 27 14.35 -13.88 -1.65
CA VAL A 27 13.63 -12.82 -0.96
C VAL A 27 14.10 -12.70 0.49
N ALA A 28 14.38 -11.47 0.91
CA ALA A 28 14.82 -11.17 2.27
C ALA A 28 13.84 -11.71 3.33
N ARG A 29 14.37 -12.24 4.44
CA ARG A 29 13.59 -12.80 5.55
C ARG A 29 12.60 -11.80 6.17
N GLY A 30 12.92 -10.50 6.13
CA GLY A 30 12.03 -9.45 6.65
C GLY A 30 10.72 -9.29 5.86
N VAL A 31 10.59 -9.88 4.68
CA VAL A 31 9.33 -9.96 3.94
C VAL A 31 8.57 -11.20 4.41
N GLY A 32 7.81 -11.05 5.50
CA GLY A 32 6.99 -12.14 6.04
C GLY A 32 5.82 -12.51 5.13
N ASN A 33 5.46 -13.78 5.09
CA ASN A 33 4.29 -14.28 4.37
C ASN A 33 3.40 -15.07 5.33
N MET A 34 2.10 -14.80 5.31
CA MET A 34 1.12 -15.52 6.14
C MET A 34 0.80 -16.90 5.56
N HIS A 35 0.83 -17.02 4.25
CA HIS A 35 0.53 -18.26 3.53
C HIS A 35 1.64 -18.63 2.55
N LYS A 36 1.84 -19.92 2.33
CA LYS A 36 2.82 -20.47 1.38
C LYS A 36 2.15 -20.89 0.07
N LEU A 37 1.23 -20.08 -0.42
CA LEU A 37 0.56 -20.29 -1.70
C LEU A 37 0.93 -19.16 -2.67
N PHE A 38 1.02 -19.50 -3.95
CA PHE A 38 1.36 -18.57 -5.02
C PHE A 38 0.18 -18.44 -5.96
N VAL A 39 -0.36 -17.23 -6.04
CA VAL A 39 -1.51 -16.95 -6.89
C VAL A 39 -1.08 -16.87 -8.34
N GLU A 40 -1.75 -17.63 -9.20
CA GLU A 40 -1.59 -17.57 -10.66
C GLU A 40 -2.61 -16.64 -11.30
N ARG A 41 -3.85 -16.70 -10.85
CA ARG A 41 -4.93 -15.86 -11.37
C ARG A 41 -5.94 -15.49 -10.28
N ALA A 42 -6.62 -14.37 -10.50
CA ALA A 42 -7.66 -13.91 -9.59
C ALA A 42 -8.80 -13.23 -10.36
N ARG A 43 -10.02 -13.29 -9.83
CA ARG A 43 -11.20 -12.62 -10.38
C ARG A 43 -12.23 -12.35 -9.28
N ASN A 44 -12.75 -11.13 -9.21
CA ASN A 44 -13.66 -10.69 -8.15
C ASN A 44 -13.08 -10.99 -6.74
N ALA A 45 -13.73 -11.83 -5.95
CA ALA A 45 -13.30 -12.26 -4.62
C ALA A 45 -12.62 -13.65 -4.62
N GLU A 46 -12.15 -14.13 -5.76
CA GLU A 46 -11.59 -15.45 -5.89
C GLU A 46 -10.16 -15.42 -6.40
N VAL A 47 -9.31 -16.28 -5.85
CA VAL A 47 -7.94 -16.50 -6.30
C VAL A 47 -7.71 -18.00 -6.55
N TRP A 48 -6.86 -18.31 -7.51
CA TRP A 48 -6.40 -19.67 -7.80
C TRP A 48 -4.88 -19.69 -7.70
N ASP A 49 -4.38 -20.67 -6.99
CA ASP A 49 -2.94 -20.87 -6.90
C ASP A 49 -2.39 -21.59 -8.15
N VAL A 50 -1.07 -21.70 -8.20
CA VAL A 50 -0.34 -22.34 -9.31
C VAL A 50 -0.64 -23.85 -9.47
N GLU A 51 -1.26 -24.47 -8.47
CA GLU A 51 -1.73 -25.86 -8.50
C GLU A 51 -3.22 -25.95 -8.90
N GLY A 52 -3.85 -24.82 -9.24
CA GLY A 52 -5.23 -24.73 -9.69
C GLY A 52 -6.27 -24.75 -8.56
N LYS A 53 -5.84 -24.75 -7.29
CA LYS A 53 -6.75 -24.74 -6.16
C LYS A 53 -7.36 -23.35 -5.98
N ARG A 54 -8.69 -23.32 -5.81
CA ARG A 54 -9.46 -22.09 -5.62
C ARG A 54 -9.61 -21.74 -4.15
N TYR A 55 -9.53 -20.44 -3.87
CA TYR A 55 -9.75 -19.84 -2.55
C TYR A 55 -10.65 -18.61 -2.67
N ILE A 56 -11.38 -18.29 -1.60
CA ILE A 56 -12.06 -17.01 -1.46
C ILE A 56 -11.08 -16.04 -0.79
N ASP A 57 -10.86 -14.89 -1.42
CA ASP A 57 -9.95 -13.87 -0.93
C ASP A 57 -10.64 -12.92 0.05
N PHE A 58 -10.59 -13.26 1.33
CA PHE A 58 -11.02 -12.37 2.41
C PHE A 58 -9.95 -11.35 2.83
N ALA A 59 -8.73 -11.49 2.34
CA ALA A 59 -7.65 -10.56 2.64
C ALA A 59 -7.74 -9.29 1.77
N GLY A 60 -8.22 -9.42 0.53
CA GLY A 60 -8.40 -8.32 -0.40
C GLY A 60 -7.19 -7.41 -0.54
N GLY A 61 -5.96 -7.99 -0.56
CA GLY A 61 -4.71 -7.21 -0.56
C GLY A 61 -4.51 -6.37 0.72
N ILE A 62 -4.99 -6.86 1.86
CA ILE A 62 -5.06 -6.14 3.16
C ILE A 62 -6.05 -4.95 3.05
N GLY A 63 -7.26 -5.25 2.54
CA GLY A 63 -8.38 -4.32 2.53
C GLY A 63 -8.34 -3.23 1.45
N VAL A 64 -7.59 -3.42 0.38
CA VAL A 64 -7.45 -2.41 -0.70
C VAL A 64 -8.25 -2.71 -1.97
N LEU A 65 -8.69 -3.95 -2.17
CA LEU A 65 -9.41 -4.38 -3.38
C LEU A 65 -10.91 -4.12 -3.28
N ASN A 66 -11.33 -2.86 -3.29
CA ASN A 66 -12.74 -2.49 -3.16
C ASN A 66 -13.61 -2.91 -4.35
N THR A 67 -13.04 -3.15 -5.52
CA THR A 67 -13.74 -3.55 -6.75
C THR A 67 -13.58 -5.04 -7.07
N GLY A 68 -12.84 -5.77 -6.25
CA GLY A 68 -12.40 -7.13 -6.55
C GLY A 68 -11.27 -7.19 -7.58
N HIS A 69 -10.76 -8.40 -7.78
CA HIS A 69 -9.68 -8.65 -8.75
C HIS A 69 -10.18 -8.52 -10.19
N CYS A 70 -9.37 -7.91 -11.04
CA CYS A 70 -9.55 -7.85 -12.49
C CYS A 70 -10.93 -7.31 -12.91
N HIS A 71 -11.40 -6.25 -12.28
CA HIS A 71 -12.68 -5.63 -12.66
C HIS A 71 -12.65 -5.16 -14.12
N PRO A 72 -13.62 -5.56 -14.98
CA PRO A 72 -13.52 -5.31 -16.44
C PRO A 72 -13.37 -3.85 -16.83
N LYS A 73 -14.09 -2.95 -16.17
CA LYS A 73 -13.99 -1.50 -16.45
C LYS A 73 -12.62 -0.93 -16.09
N ILE A 74 -11.99 -1.45 -15.04
CA ILE A 74 -10.65 -1.01 -14.62
C ILE A 74 -9.62 -1.51 -15.61
N LEU A 75 -9.68 -2.80 -15.98
CA LEU A 75 -8.78 -3.36 -16.99
C LEU A 75 -8.86 -2.60 -18.31
N ALA A 76 -10.06 -2.32 -18.81
CA ALA A 76 -10.23 -1.56 -20.04
C ALA A 76 -9.62 -0.15 -19.97
N ALA A 77 -9.83 0.56 -18.86
CA ALA A 77 -9.24 1.90 -18.67
C ALA A 77 -7.71 1.87 -18.58
N VAL A 78 -7.16 0.84 -17.90
CA VAL A 78 -5.69 0.65 -17.81
C VAL A 78 -5.10 0.33 -19.17
N GLU A 79 -5.70 -0.58 -19.93
CA GLU A 79 -5.25 -0.94 -21.29
C GLU A 79 -5.29 0.25 -22.23
N GLU A 80 -6.34 1.06 -22.19
CA GLU A 80 -6.45 2.28 -22.99
C GLU A 80 -5.34 3.26 -22.63
N GLN A 81 -5.14 3.53 -21.34
CA GLN A 81 -4.08 4.45 -20.88
C GLN A 81 -2.68 3.97 -21.27
N MET A 82 -2.39 2.67 -21.15
CA MET A 82 -1.09 2.09 -21.49
C MET A 82 -0.74 2.25 -22.98
N ARG A 83 -1.74 2.29 -23.88
CA ARG A 83 -1.53 2.56 -25.32
C ARG A 83 -1.19 4.02 -25.61
N ARG A 84 -1.55 4.94 -24.70
CA ARG A 84 -1.26 6.38 -24.87
C ARG A 84 0.15 6.73 -24.35
N PHE A 85 0.44 6.41 -23.12
CA PHE A 85 1.76 6.54 -22.48
C PHE A 85 1.76 5.83 -21.12
N THR A 86 2.94 5.46 -20.63
CA THR A 86 3.11 4.76 -19.36
C THR A 86 3.63 5.67 -18.26
N HIS A 87 4.54 6.60 -18.56
CA HIS A 87 5.12 7.53 -17.59
C HIS A 87 5.71 8.76 -18.26
N THR A 88 5.46 9.93 -17.69
CA THR A 88 6.05 11.20 -18.14
C THR A 88 6.71 12.01 -17.03
N CYS A 89 6.61 11.60 -15.77
CA CYS A 89 6.90 12.38 -14.57
C CYS A 89 6.09 13.71 -14.55
N PHE A 90 5.00 13.75 -13.78
CA PHE A 90 4.05 14.88 -13.76
C PHE A 90 4.71 16.25 -13.50
N GLN A 91 5.84 16.28 -12.80
CA GLN A 91 6.61 17.52 -12.58
C GLN A 91 7.33 18.02 -13.83
N VAL A 92 7.55 17.16 -14.83
CA VAL A 92 8.23 17.50 -16.08
C VAL A 92 7.22 17.75 -17.20
N VAL A 93 6.30 16.81 -17.40
CA VAL A 93 5.21 16.93 -18.40
C VAL A 93 3.91 16.48 -17.77
N LEU A 94 2.97 17.42 -17.68
CA LEU A 94 1.67 17.20 -17.03
C LEU A 94 0.75 16.32 -17.90
N TYR A 95 -0.23 15.70 -17.24
CA TYR A 95 -1.27 14.92 -17.90
C TYR A 95 -2.60 15.00 -17.14
N GLU A 96 -3.68 14.91 -17.89
CA GLU A 96 -5.05 15.20 -17.45
C GLU A 96 -5.53 14.28 -16.33
N SER A 97 -5.28 12.96 -16.42
CA SER A 97 -5.79 12.00 -15.44
C SER A 97 -5.30 12.25 -14.01
N TYR A 98 -4.13 12.87 -13.82
CA TYR A 98 -3.66 13.32 -12.51
C TYR A 98 -4.55 14.44 -11.96
N ILE A 99 -4.88 15.41 -12.83
CA ILE A 99 -5.71 16.58 -12.47
C ILE A 99 -7.13 16.13 -12.14
N GLU A 100 -7.75 15.32 -12.99
CA GLU A 100 -9.09 14.79 -12.79
C GLU A 100 -9.22 14.02 -11.45
N LEU A 101 -8.23 13.18 -11.13
CA LEU A 101 -8.24 12.45 -9.86
C LEU A 101 -8.10 13.41 -8.67
N ALA A 102 -7.24 14.42 -8.75
CA ALA A 102 -7.08 15.42 -7.71
C ALA A 102 -8.37 16.22 -7.49
N GLU A 103 -9.06 16.64 -8.55
CA GLU A 103 -10.34 17.35 -8.48
C GLU A 103 -11.43 16.49 -7.81
N ARG A 104 -11.55 15.22 -8.18
CA ARG A 104 -12.50 14.29 -7.57
C ARG A 104 -12.22 14.09 -6.08
N LEU A 105 -10.97 13.90 -5.69
CA LEU A 105 -10.60 13.74 -4.28
C LEU A 105 -10.84 15.02 -3.48
N ASN A 106 -10.54 16.19 -4.04
CA ASN A 106 -10.82 17.47 -3.41
C ASN A 106 -12.33 17.67 -3.17
N ALA A 107 -13.17 17.26 -4.13
CA ALA A 107 -14.62 17.34 -3.99
C ALA A 107 -15.20 16.37 -2.96
N LEU A 108 -14.59 15.18 -2.80
CA LEU A 108 -15.04 14.15 -1.85
C LEU A 108 -14.54 14.39 -0.42
N ALA A 109 -13.43 15.12 -0.25
CA ALA A 109 -12.84 15.33 1.06
C ALA A 109 -13.74 16.25 1.92
N PRO A 110 -13.95 15.93 3.20
CA PRO A 110 -14.87 16.66 4.07
C PRO A 110 -14.39 18.08 4.39
N GLY A 111 -15.35 18.95 4.79
CA GLY A 111 -15.13 20.34 5.17
C GLY A 111 -15.15 21.31 3.98
N ASP A 112 -15.33 22.62 4.26
CA ASP A 112 -15.60 23.66 3.26
C ASP A 112 -14.34 24.41 2.79
N ALA A 113 -13.18 24.14 3.42
CA ALA A 113 -11.93 24.78 3.03
C ALA A 113 -11.49 24.34 1.61
N THR A 114 -10.82 25.24 0.88
CA THR A 114 -10.18 24.92 -0.38
C THR A 114 -9.12 23.84 -0.18
N LYS A 115 -9.21 22.77 -0.96
CA LYS A 115 -8.34 21.59 -0.87
C LYS A 115 -7.46 21.48 -2.11
N LYS A 116 -6.28 20.91 -1.91
CA LYS A 116 -5.35 20.53 -2.98
C LYS A 116 -4.77 19.17 -2.68
N THR A 117 -4.70 18.31 -3.69
CA THR A 117 -4.20 16.95 -3.57
C THR A 117 -2.74 16.85 -4.02
N LEU A 118 -1.94 16.15 -3.25
CA LEU A 118 -0.58 15.71 -3.60
C LEU A 118 -0.57 14.18 -3.64
N PHE A 119 -0.22 13.60 -4.80
CA PHE A 119 -0.07 12.14 -4.92
C PHE A 119 1.36 11.71 -4.63
N LEU A 120 1.48 10.59 -3.93
CA LEU A 120 2.73 9.96 -3.56
C LEU A 120 2.63 8.46 -3.80
N THR A 121 3.77 7.77 -3.84
CA THR A 121 3.84 6.38 -4.29
C THR A 121 3.34 5.40 -3.22
N SER A 122 3.45 5.75 -1.93
CA SER A 122 3.05 4.88 -0.84
C SER A 122 2.38 5.64 0.31
N GLY A 123 1.63 4.92 1.16
CA GLY A 123 1.06 5.50 2.38
C GLY A 123 2.13 6.01 3.36
N ALA A 124 3.28 5.34 3.44
CA ALA A 124 4.39 5.81 4.26
C ALA A 124 4.91 7.17 3.76
N GLU A 125 5.11 7.34 2.46
CA GLU A 125 5.51 8.64 1.89
C GLU A 125 4.44 9.72 2.08
N ALA A 126 3.16 9.36 1.99
CA ALA A 126 2.07 10.28 2.26
C ALA A 126 2.11 10.79 3.70
N VAL A 127 2.31 9.91 4.68
CA VAL A 127 2.44 10.28 6.09
C VAL A 127 3.71 11.12 6.33
N GLU A 128 4.86 10.74 5.76
CA GLU A 128 6.10 11.53 5.83
C GLU A 128 5.88 12.98 5.36
N ASN A 129 5.24 13.15 4.20
CA ASN A 129 4.96 14.47 3.66
C ASN A 129 3.90 15.23 4.45
N ALA A 130 2.88 14.56 4.98
CA ALA A 130 1.89 15.20 5.85
C ALA A 130 2.54 15.78 7.11
N ILE A 131 3.46 15.04 7.77
CA ILE A 131 4.21 15.53 8.93
C ILE A 131 5.12 16.71 8.54
N LYS A 132 5.82 16.63 7.41
CA LYS A 132 6.67 17.74 6.92
C LYS A 132 5.84 19.01 6.69
N ILE A 133 4.71 18.89 6.01
CA ILE A 133 3.81 20.02 5.72
C ILE A 133 3.25 20.61 7.03
N ALA A 134 2.78 19.76 7.93
CA ALA A 134 2.24 20.19 9.23
C ALA A 134 3.27 20.95 10.06
N ARG A 135 4.51 20.44 10.16
CA ARG A 135 5.61 21.11 10.87
C ARG A 135 5.98 22.43 10.20
N ALA A 136 6.10 22.47 8.89
CA ALA A 136 6.43 23.68 8.15
C ALA A 136 5.36 24.76 8.31
N TYR A 137 4.10 24.38 8.26
CA TYR A 137 2.97 25.30 8.38
C TYR A 137 2.79 25.85 9.80
N THR A 138 2.92 24.98 10.81
CA THR A 138 2.62 25.35 12.20
C THR A 138 3.83 25.83 13.00
N GLY A 139 5.05 25.56 12.54
CA GLY A 139 6.29 25.76 13.32
C GLY A 139 6.42 24.81 14.52
N ARG A 140 5.52 23.86 14.71
CA ARG A 140 5.49 22.92 15.85
C ARG A 140 6.14 21.60 15.50
N PRO A 141 7.19 21.14 16.20
CA PRO A 141 7.87 19.88 15.89
C PRO A 141 7.14 18.64 16.40
N GLY A 142 6.40 18.75 17.51
CA GLY A 142 5.75 17.63 18.19
C GLY A 142 4.60 17.01 17.38
N VAL A 143 4.54 15.68 17.37
CA VAL A 143 3.47 14.90 16.73
C VAL A 143 2.93 13.90 17.74
N ILE A 144 1.62 13.84 17.91
CA ILE A 144 0.95 12.83 18.71
C ILE A 144 0.43 11.75 17.77
N ALA A 145 0.79 10.50 18.04
CA ALA A 145 0.25 9.31 17.37
C ALA A 145 -0.47 8.44 18.40
N PHE A 146 -1.40 7.61 17.94
CA PHE A 146 -2.16 6.74 18.84
C PHE A 146 -1.53 5.36 18.98
N ASN A 147 -1.59 4.80 20.19
CA ASN A 147 -1.20 3.41 20.44
C ASN A 147 -2.03 2.47 19.56
N GLY A 148 -1.38 1.42 19.03
CA GLY A 148 -2.00 0.47 18.11
C GLY A 148 -2.09 0.94 16.65
N GLY A 149 -1.86 2.24 16.37
CA GLY A 149 -1.82 2.78 15.01
C GLY A 149 -0.65 2.22 14.20
N TYR A 150 -0.88 2.07 12.89
CA TYR A 150 0.15 1.71 11.92
C TYR A 150 0.27 2.81 10.85
N HIS A 151 1.48 3.35 10.66
CA HIS A 151 1.71 4.50 9.80
C HIS A 151 2.72 4.25 8.67
N GLY A 152 3.39 3.12 8.67
CA GLY A 152 4.39 2.77 7.66
C GLY A 152 5.69 2.22 8.26
N ARG A 153 6.70 2.01 7.40
CA ARG A 153 7.99 1.40 7.78
C ARG A 153 9.21 2.27 7.45
N THR A 154 9.03 3.52 7.08
CA THR A 154 10.12 4.51 7.04
C THR A 154 10.46 4.95 8.47
N LEU A 155 11.58 5.59 8.70
CA LEU A 155 12.01 5.94 10.07
C LEU A 155 11.00 6.81 10.82
N MET A 156 10.44 7.84 10.17
CA MET A 156 9.41 8.68 10.79
C MET A 156 8.11 7.90 11.01
N THR A 157 7.60 7.23 9.99
CA THR A 157 6.34 6.48 10.09
C THR A 157 6.43 5.30 11.04
N LEU A 158 7.62 4.68 11.14
CA LEU A 158 7.89 3.64 12.11
C LEU A 158 7.95 4.21 13.53
N GLY A 159 8.53 5.40 13.70
CA GLY A 159 8.47 6.15 14.93
C GLY A 159 7.03 6.40 15.41
N LEU A 160 6.14 6.82 14.50
CA LEU A 160 4.71 7.04 14.75
C LEU A 160 3.92 5.76 15.03
N THR A 161 4.33 4.62 14.44
CA THR A 161 3.62 3.34 14.61
C THR A 161 3.59 2.95 16.08
N GLY A 162 2.39 2.73 16.63
CA GLY A 162 2.18 2.45 18.06
C GLY A 162 2.55 1.03 18.49
N LYS A 163 2.78 0.10 17.53
CA LYS A 163 3.11 -1.31 17.81
C LYS A 163 4.63 -1.54 17.71
N VAL A 164 5.25 -1.92 18.82
CA VAL A 164 6.71 -2.15 18.91
C VAL A 164 7.11 -3.46 18.20
N ALA A 165 6.58 -4.58 18.63
CA ALA A 165 6.86 -5.88 18.02
C ALA A 165 5.81 -6.19 16.94
N PRO A 166 6.18 -6.68 15.75
CA PRO A 166 7.55 -6.96 15.29
C PRO A 166 8.22 -5.77 14.55
N TYR A 167 7.61 -4.58 14.53
CA TYR A 167 7.94 -3.53 13.55
C TYR A 167 9.16 -2.67 13.91
N LYS A 168 9.37 -2.35 15.20
CA LYS A 168 10.36 -1.37 15.66
C LYS A 168 11.66 -1.96 16.19
N ILE A 169 11.64 -3.22 16.59
CA ILE A 169 12.77 -3.85 17.29
C ILE A 169 14.03 -3.82 16.42
N GLY A 170 15.08 -3.18 16.93
CA GLY A 170 16.39 -3.12 16.26
C GLY A 170 16.52 -2.07 15.14
N PHE A 171 15.49 -1.26 14.87
CA PHE A 171 15.51 -0.27 13.78
C PHE A 171 15.75 1.20 14.22
N GLY A 172 15.82 1.45 15.53
CA GLY A 172 16.09 2.81 16.05
C GLY A 172 17.55 3.25 15.89
N PRO A 173 17.84 4.54 16.19
CA PRO A 173 16.91 5.51 16.74
C PRO A 173 15.93 6.07 15.72
N PHE A 174 14.74 6.44 16.19
CA PHE A 174 13.71 7.10 15.37
C PHE A 174 13.80 8.62 15.53
N PRO A 175 13.24 9.42 14.58
CA PRO A 175 13.15 10.86 14.74
C PRO A 175 12.47 11.26 16.06
N GLY A 176 12.96 12.30 16.68
CA GLY A 176 12.43 12.85 17.92
C GLY A 176 11.08 13.55 17.77
N GLU A 177 10.56 14.04 18.90
CA GLU A 177 9.28 14.78 18.97
C GLU A 177 8.07 13.97 18.53
N ILE A 178 8.08 12.66 18.82
CA ILE A 178 6.95 11.77 18.60
C ILE A 178 6.44 11.29 19.95
N TYR A 179 5.18 11.55 20.21
CA TYR A 179 4.46 11.20 21.44
C TYR A 179 3.34 10.23 21.14
N HIS A 180 3.08 9.29 22.05
CA HIS A 180 1.99 8.32 21.89
C HIS A 180 0.92 8.54 22.95
N ALA A 181 -0.34 8.59 22.50
CA ALA A 181 -1.50 8.65 23.36
C ALA A 181 -2.34 7.35 23.23
N PRO A 182 -3.07 6.96 24.27
CA PRO A 182 -4.05 5.88 24.16
C PRO A 182 -5.11 6.24 23.11
N PHE A 183 -5.50 5.26 22.29
CA PHE A 183 -6.69 5.43 21.43
C PHE A 183 -7.94 5.22 22.30
N PRO A 184 -8.96 6.11 22.23
CA PRO A 184 -10.17 5.96 23.03
C PRO A 184 -10.95 4.71 22.59
N ILE A 185 -11.04 3.72 23.47
CA ILE A 185 -11.78 2.47 23.27
C ILE A 185 -12.61 2.24 24.54
N GLU A 186 -13.89 2.55 24.49
CA GLU A 186 -14.79 2.50 25.65
C GLU A 186 -14.82 1.12 26.33
N VAL A 187 -14.81 0.03 25.55
CA VAL A 187 -14.76 -1.36 26.10
C VAL A 187 -13.50 -1.64 26.91
N HIS A 188 -12.47 -0.82 26.84
CA HIS A 188 -11.27 -0.90 27.65
C HIS A 188 -11.19 0.21 28.71
N GLY A 189 -12.29 0.95 28.94
CA GLY A 189 -12.35 2.02 29.91
C GLY A 189 -11.54 3.27 29.54
N ILE A 190 -11.15 3.42 28.27
CA ILE A 190 -10.45 4.59 27.76
C ILE A 190 -11.49 5.48 27.08
N THR A 191 -11.87 6.59 27.72
CA THR A 191 -12.85 7.55 27.22
C THR A 191 -12.19 8.76 26.58
N VAL A 192 -12.98 9.61 25.95
CA VAL A 192 -12.53 10.85 25.29
C VAL A 192 -12.55 12.04 26.29
N GLU A 193 -13.10 11.83 27.49
CA GLU A 193 -13.21 12.82 28.58
C GLU A 193 -11.94 12.85 29.44
#